data_f5e89b6a32bd4da9f3161977c31ced1f
#
_entry.id   f5e89b6a32bd4da9f3161977c31ced1f
#
_cell.length_a   1.000
_cell.length_b   1.000
_cell.length_c   1.000
_cell.angle_alpha   90.00
_cell.angle_beta   90.00
_cell.angle_gamma   90.00
#
_symmetry.space_group_name_H-M   'P 1'
#
loop_
_entity.id
_entity.type
_entity.pdbx_description
1 polymer ?
#
loop_
_entity_poly.entity_id
_entity_poly.type
_entity_poly.pdbx_seq_one_letter_code
_entity_poly.pdbx_strand_id
1 'polypeptide(L)'
;MDFKKYLSSGLEAAKVARKNKNEIQGVISDLSDVIKEHSGGLVTLIISNEQRMSKNVNSFGIGAAAAAAAAGLGLSPYIDYKALSLVLTKDKVIKREQIAEWRMNESDGYPCVISYNGRDINCGSKEMLEKALGGLISNASTGERLLQLIAEGSKE
;
A
#
# COMPACT_ATOMS: atom_id res chain seq x y z
N MET A 1 -38.83 -17.47 -5.75
CA MET A 1 -37.44 -16.97 -5.73
C MET A 1 -36.54 -18.02 -5.07
N ASP A 2 -35.45 -18.36 -5.70
CA ASP A 2 -34.56 -19.40 -5.21
C ASP A 2 -33.37 -18.80 -4.41
N PHE A 3 -33.62 -18.51 -3.14
CA PHE A 3 -32.63 -17.95 -2.24
C PHE A 3 -31.38 -18.84 -2.07
N LYS A 4 -31.57 -20.15 -2.19
CA LYS A 4 -30.47 -21.12 -2.06
C LYS A 4 -29.43 -20.93 -3.17
N LYS A 5 -29.92 -20.66 -4.39
CA LYS A 5 -29.04 -20.37 -5.55
C LYS A 5 -28.27 -19.07 -5.35
N TYR A 6 -28.93 -18.01 -4.88
CA TYR A 6 -28.26 -16.74 -4.60
C TYR A 6 -27.24 -16.85 -3.48
N LEU A 7 -27.57 -17.58 -2.44
CA LEU A 7 -26.64 -17.82 -1.34
C LEU A 7 -25.40 -18.58 -1.82
N SER A 8 -25.59 -19.63 -2.63
CA SER A 8 -24.47 -20.39 -3.21
C SER A 8 -23.56 -19.49 -4.05
N SER A 9 -24.14 -18.60 -4.87
CA SER A 9 -23.37 -17.64 -5.66
C SER A 9 -22.55 -16.70 -4.78
N GLY A 10 -23.16 -16.20 -3.70
CA GLY A 10 -22.47 -15.32 -2.77
C GLY A 10 -21.31 -16.01 -2.05
N LEU A 11 -21.52 -17.25 -1.62
CA LEU A 11 -20.46 -18.03 -0.96
C LEU A 11 -19.30 -18.32 -1.92
N GLU A 12 -19.61 -18.63 -3.18
CA GLU A 12 -18.57 -18.87 -4.19
C GLU A 12 -17.79 -17.58 -4.49
N ALA A 13 -18.48 -16.46 -4.64
CA ALA A 13 -17.85 -15.15 -4.84
C ALA A 13 -16.92 -14.80 -3.67
N ALA A 14 -17.34 -15.09 -2.43
CA ALA A 14 -16.52 -14.85 -1.24
C ALA A 14 -15.25 -15.70 -1.23
N LYS A 15 -15.33 -16.95 -1.68
CA LYS A 15 -14.16 -17.83 -1.79
C LYS A 15 -13.16 -17.31 -2.81
N VAL A 16 -13.64 -16.85 -3.96
CA VAL A 16 -12.80 -16.26 -5.02
C VAL A 16 -12.12 -14.99 -4.50
N ALA A 17 -12.87 -14.12 -3.85
CA ALA A 17 -12.33 -12.89 -3.28
C ALA A 17 -11.23 -13.17 -2.25
N ARG A 18 -11.45 -14.13 -1.38
CA ARG A 18 -10.47 -14.54 -0.37
C ARG A 18 -9.20 -15.11 -1.01
N LYS A 19 -9.36 -15.94 -2.04
CA LYS A 19 -8.24 -16.48 -2.80
C LYS A 19 -7.41 -15.35 -3.42
N ASN A 20 -8.07 -14.39 -4.05
CA ASN A 20 -7.41 -13.25 -4.68
C ASN A 20 -6.63 -12.41 -3.67
N LYS A 21 -7.23 -12.12 -2.52
CA LYS A 21 -6.56 -11.34 -1.46
C LYS A 21 -5.35 -12.06 -0.90
N ASN A 22 -5.45 -13.37 -0.71
CA ASN A 22 -4.33 -14.19 -0.24
C ASN A 22 -3.21 -14.23 -1.27
N GLU A 23 -3.54 -14.31 -2.55
CA GLU A 23 -2.58 -14.27 -3.65
C GLU A 23 -1.82 -12.95 -3.69
N ILE A 24 -2.55 -11.82 -3.56
CA ILE A 24 -1.95 -10.48 -3.51
C ILE A 24 -1.00 -10.37 -2.31
N GLN A 25 -1.46 -10.80 -1.14
CA GLN A 25 -0.66 -10.78 0.07
C GLN A 25 0.61 -11.63 -0.08
N GLY A 26 0.49 -12.78 -0.74
CA GLY A 26 1.63 -13.65 -1.03
C GLY A 26 2.67 -12.99 -1.93
N VAL A 27 2.24 -12.28 -2.95
CA VAL A 27 3.15 -11.57 -3.87
C VAL A 27 3.92 -10.47 -3.12
N ILE A 28 3.22 -9.69 -2.30
CA ILE A 28 3.86 -8.64 -1.49
C ILE A 28 4.85 -9.25 -0.49
N SER A 29 4.46 -10.34 0.17
CA SER A 29 5.32 -11.04 1.12
C SER A 29 6.57 -11.60 0.46
N ASP A 30 6.45 -12.20 -0.72
CA ASP A 30 7.58 -12.75 -1.46
C ASP A 30 8.58 -11.65 -1.83
N LEU A 31 8.07 -10.50 -2.29
CA LEU A 31 8.93 -9.36 -2.60
C LEU A 31 9.61 -8.82 -1.34
N SER A 32 8.88 -8.75 -0.23
CA SER A 32 9.44 -8.33 1.06
C SER A 32 10.58 -9.25 1.50
N ASP A 33 10.41 -10.56 1.33
CA ASP A 33 11.44 -11.55 1.68
C ASP A 33 12.72 -11.37 0.84
N VAL A 34 12.57 -11.09 -0.45
CA VAL A 34 13.71 -10.82 -1.33
C VAL A 34 14.47 -9.55 -0.89
N ILE A 35 13.74 -8.50 -0.56
CA ILE A 35 14.33 -7.25 -0.08
C ILE A 35 15.04 -7.48 1.26
N LYS A 36 14.41 -8.22 2.14
CA LYS A 36 14.97 -8.56 3.45
C LYS A 36 16.28 -9.33 3.31
N GLU A 37 16.28 -10.34 2.46
CA GLU A 37 17.48 -11.14 2.20
C GLU A 37 18.61 -10.28 1.62
N HIS A 38 18.29 -9.48 0.61
CA HIS A 38 19.29 -8.63 -0.06
C HIS A 38 19.84 -7.56 0.87
N SER A 39 19.06 -7.06 1.81
CA SER A 39 19.50 -6.04 2.78
C SER A 39 20.15 -6.63 4.04
N GLY A 40 20.39 -7.92 4.09
CA GLY A 40 20.96 -8.56 5.27
C GLY A 40 20.01 -8.54 6.48
N GLY A 41 18.73 -8.56 6.24
CA GLY A 41 17.69 -8.55 7.28
C GLY A 41 17.28 -7.17 7.78
N LEU A 42 17.85 -6.10 7.21
CA LEU A 42 17.63 -4.74 7.69
C LEU A 42 16.33 -4.11 7.18
N VAL A 43 15.97 -4.38 5.93
CA VAL A 43 14.84 -3.69 5.26
C VAL A 43 13.79 -4.69 4.83
N THR A 44 12.52 -4.34 5.06
CA THR A 44 11.36 -5.10 4.58
C THR A 44 10.42 -4.17 3.82
N LEU A 45 9.49 -4.76 3.07
CA LEU A 45 8.43 -4.05 2.38
C LEU A 45 7.12 -4.29 3.11
N ILE A 46 6.37 -3.24 3.35
CA ILE A 46 5.03 -3.35 3.97
C ILE A 46 4.02 -2.49 3.21
N ILE A 47 2.75 -2.81 3.42
CA ILE A 47 1.65 -1.92 3.07
C ILE A 47 1.37 -1.10 4.32
N SER A 48 1.63 0.20 4.26
CA SER A 48 1.49 1.11 5.41
C SER A 48 0.25 1.98 5.28
N ASN A 49 -0.30 2.38 6.43
CA ASN A 49 -1.39 3.35 6.49
C ASN A 49 -0.78 4.74 6.62
N GLU A 50 -1.13 5.63 5.70
CA GLU A 50 -0.60 6.97 5.62
C GLU A 50 -1.73 7.98 5.60
N GLN A 51 -1.41 9.24 5.88
CA GLN A 51 -2.35 10.35 5.81
C GLN A 51 -1.74 11.49 5.01
N ARG A 52 -2.60 12.19 4.27
CA ARG A 52 -2.23 13.43 3.59
C ARG A 52 -3.34 14.45 3.76
N MET A 53 -3.02 15.71 3.55
CA MET A 53 -4.01 16.78 3.63
C MET A 53 -4.96 16.70 2.44
N SER A 54 -6.24 16.86 2.72
CA SER A 54 -7.27 16.94 1.69
C SER A 54 -7.05 18.15 0.80
N LYS A 55 -7.31 18.03 -0.51
CA LYS A 55 -7.27 19.15 -1.46
C LYS A 55 -8.27 20.24 -1.08
N ASN A 56 -9.41 19.86 -0.48
CA ASN A 56 -10.42 20.81 -0.01
C ASN A 56 -9.90 21.67 1.12
N VAL A 57 -9.03 21.15 1.98
CA VAL A 57 -8.39 21.89 3.05
C VAL A 57 -7.49 22.98 2.49
N ASN A 58 -6.78 22.70 1.41
CA ASN A 58 -5.90 23.67 0.75
C ASN A 58 -6.68 24.88 0.19
N SER A 59 -7.95 24.67 -0.21
CA SER A 59 -8.81 25.74 -0.74
C SER A 59 -9.39 26.63 0.34
N PHE A 60 -9.66 26.10 1.53
CA PHE A 60 -10.33 26.82 2.64
C PHE A 60 -9.41 27.10 3.81
N GLY A 61 -8.21 26.54 3.80
CA GLY A 61 -7.26 26.63 4.90
C GLY A 61 -7.49 25.56 5.98
N ILE A 62 -6.41 25.18 6.64
CA ILE A 62 -6.41 24.17 7.70
C ILE A 62 -7.30 24.57 8.87
N GLY A 63 -7.33 25.85 9.20
CA GLY A 63 -8.09 26.38 10.34
C GLY A 63 -9.60 26.15 10.20
N ALA A 64 -10.15 26.35 8.99
CA ALA A 64 -11.57 26.15 8.71
C ALA A 64 -11.96 24.67 8.82
N ALA A 65 -11.14 23.76 8.28
CA ALA A 65 -11.38 22.33 8.34
C ALA A 65 -11.27 21.81 9.80
N ALA A 66 -10.29 22.30 10.55
CA ALA A 66 -10.10 21.93 11.96
C ALA A 66 -11.29 22.43 12.81
N ALA A 67 -11.75 23.64 12.57
CA ALA A 67 -12.91 24.21 13.26
C ALA A 67 -14.18 23.40 12.95
N ALA A 68 -14.38 23.02 11.70
CA ALA A 68 -15.52 22.21 11.29
C ALA A 68 -15.49 20.82 11.94
N ALA A 69 -14.33 20.19 12.01
CA ALA A 69 -14.14 18.91 12.68
C ALA A 69 -14.42 19.02 14.19
N ALA A 70 -13.92 20.05 14.84
CA ALA A 70 -14.16 20.33 16.26
C ALA A 70 -15.64 20.59 16.56
N ALA A 71 -16.37 21.18 15.60
CA ALA A 71 -17.81 21.42 15.71
C ALA A 71 -18.66 20.16 15.49
N GLY A 72 -18.05 19.02 15.24
CA GLY A 72 -18.74 17.74 15.04
C GLY A 72 -19.40 17.59 13.66
N LEU A 73 -18.95 18.35 12.66
CA LEU A 73 -19.48 18.29 11.31
C LEU A 73 -18.92 17.14 10.47
N GLY A 74 -18.10 16.27 11.09
CA GLY A 74 -17.55 15.08 10.43
C GLY A 74 -16.50 15.36 9.35
N LEU A 75 -16.03 16.60 9.23
CA LEU A 75 -15.00 16.98 8.26
C LEU A 75 -13.60 16.77 8.86
N SER A 76 -12.82 15.93 8.20
CA SER A 76 -11.41 15.74 8.54
C SER A 76 -10.53 16.47 7.54
N PRO A 77 -9.47 17.19 7.99
CA PRO A 77 -8.51 17.80 7.08
C PRO A 77 -7.61 16.79 6.39
N TYR A 78 -7.63 15.53 6.82
CA TYR A 78 -6.75 14.47 6.32
C TYR A 78 -7.50 13.42 5.53
N ILE A 79 -6.82 12.87 4.52
CA ILE A 79 -7.28 11.72 3.76
C ILE A 79 -6.38 10.55 4.11
N ASP A 80 -6.99 9.44 4.51
CA ASP A 80 -6.28 8.19 4.75
C ASP A 80 -6.03 7.50 3.41
N TYR A 81 -4.82 6.99 3.23
CA TYR A 81 -4.46 6.19 2.06
C TYR A 81 -3.46 5.11 2.47
N LYS A 82 -3.25 4.14 1.60
CA LYS A 82 -2.27 3.09 1.82
C LYS A 82 -1.09 3.27 0.87
N ALA A 83 0.08 2.85 1.33
CA ALA A 83 1.32 2.97 0.58
C ALA A 83 2.14 1.69 0.68
N LEU A 84 2.96 1.45 -0.35
CA LEU A 84 4.04 0.48 -0.27
C LEU A 84 5.24 1.23 0.29
N SER A 85 5.77 0.74 1.40
CA SER A 85 6.87 1.41 2.12
C SER A 85 7.98 0.43 2.46
N LEU A 86 9.21 0.91 2.32
CA LEU A 86 10.39 0.22 2.81
C LEU A 86 10.58 0.58 4.28
N VAL A 87 10.81 -0.41 5.12
CA VAL A 87 10.97 -0.21 6.57
C VAL A 87 12.34 -0.71 7.00
N LEU A 88 13.12 0.18 7.58
CA LEU A 88 14.38 -0.15 8.22
C LEU A 88 14.10 -0.53 9.67
N THR A 89 14.48 -1.75 10.04
CA THR A 89 14.32 -2.27 11.40
C THR A 89 15.67 -2.75 11.93
N LYS A 90 16.04 -2.26 13.11
CA LYS A 90 17.23 -2.66 13.84
C LYS A 90 16.85 -2.66 15.33
N ASP A 91 16.37 -3.79 15.86
CA ASP A 91 15.73 -3.95 17.17
C ASP A 91 14.34 -3.32 17.23
N LYS A 92 14.16 -2.16 16.62
CA LYS A 92 12.87 -1.44 16.47
C LYS A 92 12.83 -0.80 15.09
N VAL A 93 11.65 -0.38 14.68
CA VAL A 93 11.48 0.40 13.43
C VAL A 93 12.20 1.74 13.58
N ILE A 94 13.21 1.98 12.74
CA ILE A 94 14.02 3.19 12.74
C ILE A 94 13.48 4.20 11.73
N LYS A 95 13.13 3.75 10.53
CA LYS A 95 12.73 4.62 9.44
C LYS A 95 11.81 3.90 8.46
N ARG A 96 10.89 4.65 7.88
CA ARG A 96 9.96 4.17 6.87
C ARG A 96 9.99 5.12 5.67
N GLU A 97 10.19 4.56 4.48
CA GLU A 97 10.24 5.33 3.22
C GLU A 97 9.17 4.81 2.26
N GLN A 98 8.22 5.67 1.93
CA GLN A 98 7.20 5.35 0.93
C GLN A 98 7.81 5.29 -0.46
N ILE A 99 7.48 4.25 -1.22
CA ILE A 99 7.94 4.09 -2.61
C ILE A 99 6.81 4.14 -3.63
N ALA A 100 5.57 3.91 -3.21
CA ALA A 100 4.38 4.00 -4.08
C ALA A 100 3.13 4.12 -3.23
N GLU A 101 2.06 4.63 -3.82
CA GLU A 101 0.73 4.50 -3.24
C GLU A 101 0.15 3.14 -3.62
N TRP A 102 -0.70 2.60 -2.78
CA TRP A 102 -1.32 1.29 -2.93
C TRP A 102 -2.82 1.37 -2.78
N ARG A 103 -3.55 0.77 -3.72
CA ARG A 103 -4.99 0.57 -3.60
C ARG A 103 -5.32 -0.87 -4.00
N MET A 104 -6.28 -1.45 -3.32
CA MET A 104 -6.78 -2.79 -3.61
C MET A 104 -8.31 -2.74 -3.55
N ASN A 105 -8.97 -3.45 -4.47
CA ASN A 105 -10.42 -3.59 -4.41
C ASN A 105 -10.77 -4.37 -3.14
N GLU A 106 -11.52 -3.74 -2.25
CA GLU A 106 -11.86 -4.33 -0.95
C GLU A 106 -12.79 -5.54 -1.06
N SER A 107 -13.62 -5.57 -2.10
CA SER A 107 -14.54 -6.68 -2.33
C SER A 107 -13.82 -7.89 -2.93
N ASP A 108 -13.14 -7.70 -4.07
CA ASP A 108 -12.64 -8.81 -4.89
C ASP A 108 -11.11 -9.01 -4.83
N GLY A 109 -10.39 -8.04 -4.26
CA GLY A 109 -8.94 -8.03 -4.26
C GLY A 109 -8.37 -7.35 -5.50
N TYR A 110 -8.66 -7.89 -6.67
CA TYR A 110 -8.28 -7.27 -7.94
C TYR A 110 -9.40 -6.34 -8.46
N PRO A 111 -9.08 -5.25 -9.19
CA PRO A 111 -7.73 -4.83 -9.49
C PRO A 111 -7.01 -4.17 -8.30
N CYS A 112 -5.69 -4.33 -8.26
CA CYS A 112 -4.82 -3.51 -7.42
C CYS A 112 -4.32 -2.34 -8.24
N VAL A 113 -4.00 -1.22 -7.60
CA VAL A 113 -3.41 -0.06 -8.26
C VAL A 113 -2.16 0.36 -7.52
N ILE A 114 -1.06 0.46 -8.26
CA ILE A 114 0.21 0.96 -7.76
C ILE A 114 0.47 2.31 -8.43
N SER A 115 0.66 3.36 -7.62
CA SER A 115 0.85 4.72 -8.11
C SER A 115 2.22 5.25 -7.72
N TYR A 116 3.05 5.57 -8.70
CA TYR A 116 4.33 6.20 -8.49
C TYR A 116 4.75 6.96 -9.76
N ASN A 117 5.61 7.95 -9.61
CA ASN A 117 6.08 8.79 -10.72
C ASN A 117 4.95 9.42 -11.54
N GLY A 118 3.84 9.78 -10.86
CA GLY A 118 2.69 10.42 -11.51
C GLY A 118 1.85 9.49 -12.37
N ARG A 119 2.04 8.17 -12.27
CA ARG A 119 1.27 7.18 -13.04
C ARG A 119 0.60 6.17 -12.13
N ASP A 120 -0.61 5.77 -12.54
CA ASP A 120 -1.37 4.70 -11.89
C ASP A 120 -1.24 3.44 -12.75
N ILE A 121 -0.83 2.32 -12.14
CA ILE A 121 -0.72 1.04 -12.84
C ILE A 121 -1.80 0.11 -12.29
N ASN A 122 -2.75 -0.24 -13.14
CA ASN A 122 -3.81 -1.18 -12.80
C ASN A 122 -3.33 -2.61 -12.98
N CYS A 123 -3.52 -3.43 -11.95
CA CYS A 123 -3.12 -4.82 -11.93
C CYS A 123 -4.35 -5.69 -11.73
N GLY A 124 -4.86 -6.29 -12.80
CA GLY A 124 -6.06 -7.12 -12.78
C GLY A 124 -5.79 -8.60 -12.50
N SER A 125 -4.51 -8.98 -12.39
CA SER A 125 -4.10 -10.36 -12.17
C SER A 125 -2.77 -10.41 -11.42
N LYS A 126 -2.42 -11.60 -10.96
CA LYS A 126 -1.13 -11.85 -10.29
C LYS A 126 0.06 -11.46 -11.19
N GLU A 127 0.03 -11.87 -12.45
CA GLU A 127 1.11 -11.56 -13.40
C GLU A 127 1.28 -10.05 -13.60
N MET A 128 0.18 -9.33 -13.72
CA MET A 128 0.21 -7.87 -13.85
C MET A 128 0.75 -7.22 -12.59
N LEU A 129 0.38 -7.73 -11.41
CA LEU A 129 0.88 -7.24 -10.13
C LEU A 129 2.38 -7.48 -9.99
N GLU A 130 2.85 -8.67 -10.29
CA GLU A 130 4.26 -9.01 -10.25
C GLU A 130 5.09 -8.12 -11.19
N LYS A 131 4.58 -7.90 -12.41
CA LYS A 131 5.23 -7.03 -13.39
C LYS A 131 5.29 -5.58 -12.92
N ALA A 132 4.21 -5.07 -12.35
CA ALA A 132 4.16 -3.71 -11.83
C ALA A 132 5.12 -3.50 -10.66
N LEU A 133 5.17 -4.47 -9.74
CA LEU A 133 6.12 -4.45 -8.63
C LEU A 133 7.57 -4.56 -9.12
N GLY A 134 7.81 -5.40 -10.13
CA GLY A 134 9.12 -5.49 -10.78
C GLY A 134 9.56 -4.16 -11.35
N GLY A 135 8.65 -3.44 -12.03
CA GLY A 135 8.92 -2.09 -12.53
C GLY A 135 9.23 -1.10 -11.42
N LEU A 136 8.49 -1.18 -10.32
CA LEU A 136 8.70 -0.30 -9.16
C LEU A 136 10.09 -0.51 -8.54
N ILE A 137 10.48 -1.75 -8.26
CA ILE A 137 11.77 -2.03 -7.64
C ILE A 137 12.96 -1.83 -8.59
N SER A 138 12.72 -1.85 -9.90
CA SER A 138 13.74 -1.54 -10.92
C SER A 138 13.96 -0.04 -11.09
N ASN A 139 13.11 0.77 -10.51
CA ASN A 139 13.20 2.23 -10.61
C ASN A 139 14.38 2.75 -9.81
N ALA A 140 15.16 3.65 -10.40
CA ALA A 140 16.34 4.22 -9.76
C ALA A 140 16.02 4.92 -8.43
N SER A 141 14.87 5.60 -8.36
CA SER A 141 14.43 6.27 -7.14
C SER A 141 14.21 5.29 -5.99
N THR A 142 13.58 4.15 -6.26
CA THR A 142 13.38 3.09 -5.27
C THR A 142 14.72 2.48 -4.84
N GLY A 143 15.57 2.20 -5.81
CA GLY A 143 16.92 1.67 -5.56
C GLY A 143 17.75 2.59 -4.67
N GLU A 144 17.70 3.90 -4.93
CA GLU A 144 18.41 4.90 -4.13
C GLU A 144 17.92 4.90 -2.68
N ARG A 145 16.60 4.86 -2.48
CA ARG A 145 16.02 4.80 -1.12
C ARG A 145 16.45 3.54 -0.38
N LEU A 146 16.47 2.41 -1.08
CA LEU A 146 16.91 1.15 -0.49
C LEU A 146 18.40 1.21 -0.09
N LEU A 147 19.26 1.74 -0.97
CA LEU A 147 20.68 1.92 -0.66
C LEU A 147 20.88 2.82 0.56
N GLN A 148 20.13 3.90 0.65
CA GLN A 148 20.20 4.82 1.79
C GLN A 148 19.79 4.13 3.10
N LEU A 149 18.71 3.35 3.08
CA LEU A 149 18.26 2.61 4.26
C LEU A 149 19.27 1.55 4.70
N ILE A 150 19.86 0.83 3.76
CA ILE A 150 20.86 -0.18 4.06
C ILE A 150 22.10 0.49 4.67
N ALA A 151 22.54 1.59 4.10
CA ALA A 151 23.69 2.35 4.62
C ALA A 151 23.43 2.85 6.04
N GLU A 152 22.23 3.38 6.29
CA GLU A 152 21.84 3.87 7.62
C GLU A 152 21.76 2.74 8.64
N GLY A 153 21.19 1.60 8.26
CA GLY A 153 21.10 0.42 9.13
C GLY A 153 22.44 -0.27 9.38
N SER A 154 23.43 -0.06 8.53
CA SER A 154 24.76 -0.63 8.67
C SER A 154 25.70 0.20 9.56
N LYS A 155 25.27 1.39 9.96
CA LYS A 155 26.01 2.22 10.91
C LYS A 155 25.92 1.64 12.31
N GLU A 156 27.03 1.59 13.00
CA GLU A 156 27.10 1.16 14.40
C GLU A 156 26.70 2.28 15.37
#